data_f4ee4f2e9357779b094346be22443088
#
_entry.id   f4ee4f2e9357779b094346be22443088
#
_cell.length_a   1.000
_cell.length_b   1.000
_cell.length_c   1.000
_cell.angle_alpha   90.00
_cell.angle_beta   90.00
_cell.angle_gamma   90.00
#
_symmetry.space_group_name_H-M   'P 1'
#
loop_
_entity.id
_entity.type
_entity.pdbx_description
1 polymer ?
#
loop_
_entity_poly.entity_id
_entity_poly.type
_entity_poly.pdbx_seq_one_letter_code
_entity_poly.pdbx_strand_id
1 'polypeptide(L)'
;VLVTLGVLGLAFIGMNTPLWWIVASHIVLEIGLGLLFTPLFTWGLGDLPKKLYPDGSAVVNTLQQVFGAVGTAAFVAIAAAATATMTTSPTPAVDETIAGYRIALWVGVGFGVFIIALSTQVKRTRKRVELN
;
A
#
# COMPACT_ATOMS: atom_id res chain seq x y z
N VAL A 1 9.36 3.44 -0.36
CA VAL A 1 10.28 2.29 -0.43
C VAL A 1 9.98 1.29 0.68
N LEU A 2 10.02 1.67 1.98
CA LEU A 2 9.80 0.72 3.09
C LEU A 2 8.43 0.02 3.03
N VAL A 3 7.35 0.74 2.73
CA VAL A 3 6.01 0.16 2.53
C VAL A 3 6.05 -0.92 1.44
N THR A 4 6.67 -0.62 0.30
CA THR A 4 6.79 -1.58 -0.81
C THR A 4 7.63 -2.80 -0.42
N LEU A 5 8.69 -2.62 0.38
CA LEU A 5 9.50 -3.72 0.90
C LEU A 5 8.71 -4.60 1.89
N GLY A 6 7.90 -4.00 2.76
CA GLY A 6 7.01 -4.74 3.66
C GLY A 6 5.99 -5.59 2.90
N VAL A 7 5.32 -4.99 1.90
CA VAL A 7 4.37 -5.72 1.03
C VAL A 7 5.10 -6.81 0.22
N LEU A 8 6.30 -6.54 -0.27
CA LEU A 8 7.12 -7.54 -0.97
C LEU A 8 7.44 -8.74 -0.06
N GLY A 9 7.83 -8.49 1.20
CA GLY A 9 8.05 -9.56 2.18
C GLY A 9 6.81 -10.43 2.38
N LEU A 10 5.62 -9.81 2.43
CA LEU A 10 4.35 -10.52 2.53
C LEU A 10 4.00 -11.26 1.23
N ALA A 11 4.43 -10.80 0.06
CA ALA A 11 4.15 -11.48 -1.21
C ALA A 11 4.85 -12.85 -1.34
N PHE A 12 5.86 -13.13 -0.51
CA PHE A 12 6.52 -14.43 -0.45
C PHE A 12 5.89 -15.43 0.55
N ILE A 13 4.73 -15.10 1.14
CA ILE A 13 4.02 -16.00 2.05
C ILE A 13 3.62 -17.30 1.32
N GLY A 14 3.84 -18.44 2.00
CA GLY A 14 3.41 -19.78 1.57
C GLY A 14 3.04 -20.62 2.78
N MET A 15 2.60 -21.86 2.53
CA MET A 15 2.12 -22.81 3.57
C MET A 15 3.16 -23.02 4.72
N ASN A 16 4.43 -22.99 4.41
CA ASN A 16 5.51 -23.26 5.37
C ASN A 16 6.19 -21.97 5.86
N THR A 17 5.62 -20.79 5.58
CA THR A 17 6.22 -19.52 6.02
C THR A 17 6.13 -19.40 7.55
N PRO A 18 7.26 -19.23 8.24
CA PRO A 18 7.24 -19.10 9.69
C PRO A 18 6.60 -17.78 10.11
N LEU A 19 5.90 -17.81 11.24
CA LEU A 19 5.15 -16.65 11.75
C LEU A 19 6.03 -15.40 11.92
N TRP A 20 7.28 -15.57 12.34
CA TRP A 20 8.22 -14.44 12.52
C TRP A 20 8.46 -13.66 11.21
N TRP A 21 8.45 -14.35 10.05
CA TRP A 21 8.61 -13.70 8.76
C TRP A 21 7.43 -12.76 8.45
N ILE A 22 6.22 -13.23 8.73
CA ILE A 22 4.98 -12.46 8.55
C ILE A 22 5.00 -11.22 9.45
N VAL A 23 5.35 -11.41 10.72
CA VAL A 23 5.45 -10.33 11.71
C VAL A 23 6.53 -9.32 11.30
N ALA A 24 7.72 -9.78 10.92
CA ALA A 24 8.82 -8.91 10.51
C ALA A 24 8.45 -8.06 9.28
N SER A 25 7.84 -8.68 8.26
CA SER A 25 7.38 -7.98 7.06
C SER A 25 6.32 -6.93 7.38
N HIS A 26 5.42 -7.24 8.33
CA HIS A 26 4.39 -6.31 8.80
C HIS A 26 4.99 -5.13 9.56
N ILE A 27 5.96 -5.37 10.42
CA ILE A 27 6.69 -4.30 11.14
C ILE A 27 7.37 -3.34 10.16
N VAL A 28 8.05 -3.86 9.13
CA VAL A 28 8.68 -3.03 8.10
C VAL A 28 7.64 -2.17 7.36
N LEU A 29 6.48 -2.75 7.06
CA LEU A 29 5.36 -2.06 6.42
C LEU A 29 4.85 -0.92 7.30
N GLU A 30 4.57 -1.19 8.57
CA GLU A 30 4.03 -0.21 9.53
C GLU A 30 5.01 0.94 9.80
N ILE A 31 6.30 0.64 9.95
CA ILE A 31 7.35 1.68 10.05
C ILE A 31 7.34 2.56 8.79
N GLY A 32 7.23 1.94 7.62
CA GLY A 32 7.14 2.65 6.35
C GLY A 32 5.93 3.57 6.25
N LEU A 33 4.77 3.14 6.72
CA LEU A 33 3.55 3.95 6.78
C LEU A 33 3.70 5.11 7.77
N GLY A 34 4.20 4.86 8.97
CA GLY A 34 4.42 5.91 9.98
C GLY A 34 5.34 7.02 9.48
N LEU A 35 6.45 6.66 8.83
CA LEU A 35 7.38 7.62 8.23
C LEU A 35 6.79 8.38 7.03
N LEU A 36 5.79 7.82 6.36
CA LEU A 36 5.13 8.45 5.22
C LEU A 36 4.05 9.44 5.68
N PHE A 37 3.26 9.10 6.68
CA PHE A 37 2.12 9.91 7.12
C PHE A 37 2.54 11.27 7.69
N THR A 38 3.60 11.32 8.49
CA THR A 38 4.07 12.57 9.12
C THR A 38 4.34 13.67 8.09
N PRO A 39 5.20 13.47 7.07
CA PRO A 39 5.44 14.50 6.06
C PRO A 39 4.21 14.78 5.18
N LEU A 40 3.36 13.78 4.90
CA LEU A 40 2.13 14.00 4.14
C LEU A 40 1.17 14.96 4.84
N PHE A 41 0.96 14.79 6.15
CA PHE A 41 0.14 15.70 6.94
C PHE A 41 0.76 17.11 7.01
N THR A 42 2.07 17.20 7.24
CA THR A 42 2.77 18.49 7.30
C THR A 42 2.67 19.26 5.97
N TRP A 43 2.84 18.56 4.86
CA TRP A 43 2.74 19.16 3.53
C TRP A 43 1.28 19.48 3.15
N GLY A 44 0.34 18.57 3.43
CA GLY A 44 -1.07 18.74 3.09
C GLY A 44 -1.74 19.88 3.85
N LEU A 45 -1.27 20.20 5.05
CA LEU A 45 -1.81 21.27 5.89
C LEU A 45 -0.97 22.56 5.84
N GLY A 46 0.25 22.50 5.27
CA GLY A 46 1.25 23.57 5.38
C GLY A 46 0.81 24.92 4.78
N ASP A 47 0.00 24.89 3.72
CA ASP A 47 -0.50 26.09 3.03
C ASP A 47 -1.84 26.60 3.59
N LEU A 48 -2.43 25.90 4.58
CA LEU A 48 -3.68 26.30 5.19
C LEU A 48 -3.45 27.35 6.30
N PRO A 49 -4.34 28.34 6.45
CA PRO A 49 -4.37 29.18 7.64
C PRO A 49 -4.58 28.33 8.91
N LYS A 50 -3.91 28.67 10.01
CA LYS A 50 -3.95 27.88 11.25
C LYS A 50 -5.37 27.59 11.77
N LYS A 51 -6.30 28.52 11.56
CA LYS A 51 -7.71 28.37 11.95
C LYS A 51 -8.44 27.25 11.21
N LEU A 52 -7.94 26.84 10.03
CA LEU A 52 -8.52 25.77 9.18
C LEU A 52 -7.82 24.42 9.36
N TYR A 53 -6.82 24.33 10.24
CA TYR A 53 -6.11 23.05 10.49
C TYR A 53 -7.03 21.92 10.97
N PRO A 54 -8.00 22.16 11.89
CA PRO A 54 -8.94 21.11 12.29
C PRO A 54 -9.77 20.58 11.11
N ASP A 55 -10.29 21.48 10.29
CA ASP A 55 -11.11 21.11 9.11
C ASP A 55 -10.25 20.36 8.06
N GLY A 56 -9.06 20.86 7.77
CA GLY A 56 -8.12 20.19 6.88
C GLY A 56 -7.74 18.79 7.36
N SER A 57 -7.48 18.64 8.65
CA SER A 57 -7.18 17.32 9.26
C SER A 57 -8.37 16.37 9.16
N ALA A 58 -9.60 16.87 9.38
CA ALA A 58 -10.80 16.06 9.23
C ALA A 58 -10.99 15.56 7.80
N VAL A 59 -10.76 16.41 6.79
CA VAL A 59 -10.82 16.03 5.37
C VAL A 59 -9.77 14.98 5.05
N VAL A 60 -8.52 15.18 5.46
CA VAL A 60 -7.45 14.21 5.19
C VAL A 60 -7.75 12.86 5.85
N ASN A 61 -8.20 12.84 7.11
CA ASN A 61 -8.57 11.62 7.79
C ASN A 61 -9.74 10.89 7.11
N THR A 62 -10.76 11.63 6.66
CA THR A 62 -11.90 11.06 5.94
C THR A 62 -11.46 10.44 4.61
N LEU A 63 -10.65 11.14 3.84
CA LEU A 63 -10.10 10.61 2.59
C LEU A 63 -9.27 9.36 2.82
N GLN A 64 -8.44 9.34 3.85
CA GLN A 64 -7.64 8.18 4.25
C GLN A 64 -8.52 6.96 4.52
N GLN A 65 -9.62 7.13 5.27
CA GLN A 65 -10.54 6.05 5.59
C GLN A 65 -11.27 5.53 4.35
N VAL A 66 -11.75 6.43 3.49
CA VAL A 66 -12.42 6.07 2.24
C VAL A 66 -11.47 5.31 1.31
N PHE A 67 -10.27 5.84 1.08
CA PHE A 67 -9.28 5.16 0.23
C PHE A 67 -8.76 3.85 0.84
N GLY A 68 -8.66 3.79 2.17
CA GLY A 68 -8.34 2.54 2.88
C GLY A 68 -9.40 1.47 2.66
N ALA A 69 -10.68 1.83 2.78
CA ALA A 69 -11.80 0.91 2.52
C ALA A 69 -11.84 0.43 1.06
N VAL A 70 -11.67 1.36 0.11
CA VAL A 70 -11.59 1.04 -1.34
C VAL A 70 -10.39 0.13 -1.63
N GLY A 71 -9.23 0.43 -1.04
CA GLY A 71 -8.02 -0.37 -1.20
C GLY A 71 -8.20 -1.80 -0.66
N THR A 72 -8.79 -1.94 0.51
CA THR A 72 -9.10 -3.25 1.11
C THR A 72 -10.08 -4.03 0.25
N ALA A 73 -11.16 -3.39 -0.21
CA ALA A 73 -12.15 -4.04 -1.08
C ALA A 73 -11.52 -4.51 -2.41
N ALA A 74 -10.69 -3.67 -3.03
CA ALA A 74 -9.98 -4.01 -4.26
C ALA A 74 -9.01 -5.18 -4.03
N PHE A 75 -8.25 -5.17 -2.93
CA PHE A 75 -7.32 -6.24 -2.58
C PHE A 75 -8.05 -7.58 -2.41
N VAL A 76 -9.15 -7.61 -1.65
CA VAL A 76 -9.95 -8.81 -1.44
C VAL A 76 -10.58 -9.30 -2.75
N ALA A 77 -11.09 -8.38 -3.58
CA ALA A 77 -11.66 -8.73 -4.88
C ALA A 77 -10.62 -9.37 -5.82
N ILE A 78 -9.41 -8.82 -5.87
CA ILE A 78 -8.31 -9.40 -6.67
C ILE A 78 -7.94 -10.79 -6.14
N ALA A 79 -7.79 -10.94 -4.82
CA ALA A 79 -7.47 -12.22 -4.21
C ALA A 79 -8.55 -13.29 -4.49
N ALA A 80 -9.82 -12.92 -4.33
CA ALA A 80 -10.95 -13.81 -4.59
C ALA A 80 -11.03 -14.20 -6.08
N ALA A 81 -10.89 -13.24 -6.99
CA ALA A 81 -10.88 -13.51 -8.42
C ALA A 81 -9.72 -14.44 -8.81
N ALA A 82 -8.52 -14.20 -8.29
CA ALA A 82 -7.37 -15.05 -8.53
C ALA A 82 -7.57 -16.47 -7.99
N THR A 83 -8.10 -16.62 -6.77
CA THR A 83 -8.45 -17.94 -6.21
C THR A 83 -9.47 -18.65 -7.09
N ALA A 84 -10.53 -17.97 -7.55
CA ALA A 84 -11.55 -18.54 -8.40
C ALA A 84 -11.05 -19.04 -9.76
N THR A 85 -9.91 -18.53 -10.25
CA THR A 85 -9.26 -19.05 -11.48
C THR A 85 -8.47 -20.33 -11.24
N MET A 86 -8.15 -20.66 -9.99
CA MET A 86 -7.31 -21.81 -9.62
C MET A 86 -8.12 -23.02 -9.18
N THR A 87 -9.37 -22.81 -8.77
CA THR A 87 -10.25 -23.89 -8.28
C THR A 87 -11.64 -23.78 -8.89
N THR A 88 -12.26 -24.94 -9.12
CA THR A 88 -13.69 -25.07 -9.47
C THR A 88 -14.54 -25.46 -8.26
N SER A 89 -13.90 -25.67 -7.11
CA SER A 89 -14.58 -26.05 -5.87
C SER A 89 -15.27 -24.83 -5.23
N PRO A 90 -16.50 -24.99 -4.71
CA PRO A 90 -17.16 -23.94 -3.95
C PRO A 90 -16.43 -23.61 -2.62
N THR A 91 -15.57 -24.52 -2.14
CA THR A 91 -14.71 -24.33 -0.97
C THR A 91 -13.25 -24.52 -1.39
N PRO A 92 -12.52 -23.42 -1.73
CA PRO A 92 -11.12 -23.51 -2.11
C PRO A 92 -10.26 -24.12 -0.99
N ALA A 93 -9.23 -24.86 -1.37
CA ALA A 93 -8.24 -25.34 -0.43
C ALA A 93 -7.41 -24.16 0.12
N VAL A 94 -6.76 -24.36 1.27
CA VAL A 94 -6.00 -23.29 1.95
C VAL A 94 -4.84 -22.78 1.08
N ASP A 95 -4.16 -23.67 0.36
CA ASP A 95 -3.07 -23.35 -0.55
C ASP A 95 -3.53 -22.53 -1.75
N GLU A 96 -4.70 -22.83 -2.33
CA GLU A 96 -5.32 -22.05 -3.42
C GLU A 96 -5.69 -20.63 -2.93
N THR A 97 -6.22 -20.53 -1.71
CA THR A 97 -6.55 -19.26 -1.09
C THR A 97 -5.29 -18.42 -0.84
N ILE A 98 -4.22 -19.02 -0.30
CA ILE A 98 -2.93 -18.35 -0.10
C ILE A 98 -2.37 -17.88 -1.45
N ALA A 99 -2.45 -18.68 -2.49
CA ALA A 99 -2.00 -18.30 -3.83
C ALA A 99 -2.76 -17.08 -4.37
N GLY A 100 -4.08 -17.00 -4.16
CA GLY A 100 -4.89 -15.84 -4.52
C GLY A 100 -4.45 -14.56 -3.79
N TYR A 101 -4.23 -14.65 -2.48
CA TYR A 101 -3.70 -13.52 -1.70
C TYR A 101 -2.29 -13.10 -2.15
N ARG A 102 -1.43 -14.04 -2.51
CA ARG A 102 -0.10 -13.71 -3.07
C ARG A 102 -0.19 -12.92 -4.35
N ILE A 103 -1.12 -13.25 -5.26
CA ILE A 103 -1.34 -12.49 -6.49
C ILE A 103 -1.75 -11.06 -6.16
N ALA A 104 -2.70 -10.87 -5.24
CA ALA A 104 -3.10 -9.54 -4.80
C ALA A 104 -1.92 -8.73 -4.19
N LEU A 105 -1.06 -9.37 -3.41
CA LEU A 105 0.14 -8.76 -2.86
C LEU A 105 1.15 -8.36 -3.96
N TRP A 106 1.34 -9.19 -4.97
CA TRP A 106 2.20 -8.86 -6.12
C TRP A 106 1.66 -7.68 -6.92
N VAL A 107 0.34 -7.57 -7.09
CA VAL A 107 -0.30 -6.37 -7.68
C VAL A 107 0.00 -5.14 -6.81
N GLY A 108 -0.09 -5.26 -5.48
CA GLY A 108 0.27 -4.20 -4.54
C GLY A 108 1.75 -3.78 -4.66
N VAL A 109 2.67 -4.73 -4.79
CA VAL A 109 4.11 -4.46 -5.04
C VAL A 109 4.28 -3.69 -6.35
N GLY A 110 3.63 -4.13 -7.43
CA GLY A 110 3.68 -3.45 -8.73
C GLY A 110 3.20 -2.00 -8.63
N PHE A 111 2.11 -1.76 -7.91
CA PHE A 111 1.59 -0.42 -7.67
C PHE A 111 2.57 0.43 -6.83
N GLY A 112 3.19 -0.16 -5.81
CA GLY A 112 4.21 0.51 -5.01
C GLY A 112 5.44 0.91 -5.82
N VAL A 113 5.93 0.03 -6.69
CA VAL A 113 7.04 0.32 -7.61
C VAL A 113 6.66 1.43 -8.61
N PHE A 114 5.45 1.39 -9.13
CA PHE A 114 4.93 2.42 -10.02
C PHE A 114 4.91 3.81 -9.37
N ILE A 115 4.43 3.90 -8.12
CA ILE A 115 4.45 5.15 -7.35
C ILE A 115 5.88 5.66 -7.11
N ILE A 116 6.82 4.77 -6.79
CA ILE A 116 8.23 5.12 -6.61
C ILE A 116 8.80 5.68 -7.93
N ALA A 117 8.52 5.02 -9.05
CA ALA A 117 8.96 5.48 -10.38
C ALA A 117 8.41 6.87 -10.72
N LEU A 118 7.12 7.12 -10.50
CA LEU A 118 6.52 8.44 -10.68
C LEU A 118 7.16 9.50 -9.78
N SER A 119 7.43 9.17 -8.52
CA SER A 119 8.08 10.08 -7.57
C SER A 119 9.47 10.54 -8.04
N THR A 120 10.23 9.66 -8.71
CA THR A 120 11.55 10.02 -9.27
C THR A 120 11.46 10.95 -10.47
N GLN A 121 10.39 10.83 -11.28
CA GLN A 121 10.15 11.71 -12.41
C GLN A 121 9.82 13.13 -11.97
N VAL A 122 9.00 13.30 -10.95
CA VAL A 122 8.64 14.62 -10.41
C VAL A 122 9.89 15.38 -9.95
N LYS A 123 10.82 14.71 -9.27
CA LYS A 123 12.11 15.31 -8.86
C LYS A 123 12.96 15.78 -10.04
N ARG A 124 12.97 15.05 -11.15
CA ARG A 124 13.73 15.41 -12.36
C ARG A 124 13.19 16.66 -13.02
N THR A 125 11.88 16.80 -13.09
CA THR A 125 11.22 17.96 -13.72
C THR A 125 11.49 19.25 -12.92
N ARG A 126 11.41 19.20 -11.59
CA ARG A 126 11.67 20.35 -10.72
C ARG A 126 13.10 20.87 -10.88
N LYS A 127 14.09 19.97 -10.94
CA LYS A 127 15.49 20.33 -11.13
C LYS A 127 15.79 21.00 -12.49
N ARG A 128 15.01 20.70 -13.53
CA ARG A 128 15.12 21.34 -14.84
C ARG A 128 14.57 22.76 -14.88
N VAL A 129 13.52 23.03 -14.09
CA VAL A 129 12.90 24.36 -14.01
C VAL A 129 13.78 25.35 -13.23
N GLU A 130 14.54 24.88 -12.24
CA GLU A 130 15.48 25.71 -11.46
C GLU A 130 16.77 26.04 -12.20
N LEU A 131 17.09 25.39 -13.32
CA LEU A 131 18.31 25.59 -14.11
C LEU A 131 18.08 26.41 -15.39
N ASN A 132 16.86 26.84 -15.69
CA ASN A 132 16.47 27.74 -16.78
C ASN A 132 15.89 29.06 -16.23
#